data_b117d69a1e14e62fd455003fd5025183
#
_entry.id   b117d69a1e14e62fd455003fd5025183
#
_cell.length_a   1.000
_cell.length_b   1.000
_cell.length_c   1.000
_cell.angle_alpha   90.00
_cell.angle_beta   90.00
_cell.angle_gamma   90.00
#
_symmetry.space_group_name_H-M   'P 1'
#
loop_
_entity.id
_entity.type
_entity.pdbx_description
1 polymer ?
#
loop_
_entity_poly.entity_id
_entity_poly.type
_entity_poly.pdbx_seq_one_letter_code
_entity_poly.pdbx_strand_id
1 'polypeptide(L)'
;MTPHFNRLSKEGVFFTNCYANSFRTDRGTVCTFSGYLGLPTASVMKIPAKSRTLPAIAEGLSKAGYKTDFLYGGDINFTNMKSYLLSTGYQRLTANTDFSLAEQTSNAWGVNDDITFEYLYNQLRNRKEEGPWHTAFLTLSSHEPFEVPYHRLEDKIPNAFAYTDECLGKFVDRLKQTPAWKDLLVICLPDHGFYYPREGSNAMPRFYHIPLLWLGGAVKQPMQVDKIMNQTDLAATLLGQLGLEHTAFTFSRN
;
A
#
# COMPACT_ATOMS: atom_id res chain seq x y z
N MET A 1 -16.10 11.94 1.85
CA MET A 1 -15.45 10.96 0.96
C MET A 1 -14.86 9.80 1.76
N THR A 2 -14.03 10.01 2.77
CA THR A 2 -13.30 8.96 3.50
C THR A 2 -13.59 8.94 5.02
N PRO A 3 -14.85 8.68 5.46
CA PRO A 3 -15.22 8.70 6.87
C PRO A 3 -14.52 7.61 7.69
N HIS A 4 -14.27 6.43 7.10
CA HIS A 4 -13.59 5.34 7.79
C HIS A 4 -12.12 5.65 8.04
N PHE A 5 -11.39 6.14 7.03
CA PHE A 5 -10.01 6.57 7.19
C PHE A 5 -9.90 7.70 8.24
N ASN A 6 -10.81 8.69 8.20
CA ASN A 6 -10.85 9.78 9.18
C ASN A 6 -11.12 9.29 10.61
N ARG A 7 -11.92 8.23 10.78
CA ARG A 7 -12.11 7.58 12.07
C ARG A 7 -10.84 6.86 12.51
N LEU A 8 -10.29 6.02 11.63
CA LEU A 8 -9.11 5.21 11.91
C LEU A 8 -7.86 6.07 12.20
N SER A 9 -7.74 7.25 11.58
CA SER A 9 -6.62 8.16 11.84
C SER A 9 -6.54 8.66 13.29
N LYS A 10 -7.64 8.58 14.03
CA LYS A 10 -7.69 8.90 15.46
C LYS A 10 -7.31 7.73 16.37
N GLU A 11 -7.20 6.54 15.81
CA GLU A 11 -6.90 5.30 16.55
C GLU A 11 -5.44 4.85 16.42
N GLY A 12 -4.66 5.52 15.57
CA GLY A 12 -3.29 5.14 15.23
C GLY A 12 -2.31 6.31 15.22
N VAL A 13 -1.14 6.08 14.64
CA VAL A 13 -0.15 7.13 14.39
C VAL A 13 -0.43 7.72 13.01
N PHE A 14 -0.90 8.95 12.97
CA PHE A 14 -1.24 9.65 11.73
C PHE A 14 -0.17 10.68 11.39
N PHE A 15 0.45 10.52 10.22
CA PHE A 15 1.46 11.44 9.69
C PHE A 15 0.76 12.47 8.80
N THR A 16 0.74 13.71 9.22
CA THR A 16 -0.02 14.79 8.57
C THR A 16 0.70 15.40 7.39
N ASN A 17 2.03 15.27 7.31
CA ASN A 17 2.88 15.91 6.32
C ASN A 17 3.72 14.89 5.52
N CYS A 18 3.08 13.82 5.01
CA CYS A 18 3.72 12.86 4.13
C CYS A 18 3.52 13.25 2.65
N TYR A 19 4.58 13.15 1.86
CA TYR A 19 4.55 13.49 0.44
C TYR A 19 4.99 12.33 -0.43
N ALA A 20 4.19 12.02 -1.45
CA ALA A 20 4.54 11.05 -2.48
C ALA A 20 5.68 11.56 -3.36
N ASN A 21 6.37 10.65 -4.03
CA ASN A 21 7.48 10.96 -4.93
C ASN A 21 7.08 10.86 -6.40
N SER A 22 5.85 10.45 -6.71
CA SER A 22 5.39 10.28 -8.09
C SER A 22 3.86 10.36 -8.24
N PHE A 23 3.41 10.31 -9.51
CA PHE A 23 2.00 10.18 -9.92
C PHE A 23 1.72 8.83 -10.62
N ARG A 24 2.55 7.82 -10.43
CA ARG A 24 2.39 6.54 -11.13
C ARG A 24 2.73 5.38 -10.19
N THR A 25 1.92 4.34 -10.24
CA THR A 25 2.04 3.13 -9.44
C THR A 25 3.42 2.47 -9.53
N ASP A 26 3.97 2.32 -10.75
CA ASP A 26 5.27 1.69 -10.97
C ASP A 26 6.45 2.44 -10.32
N ARG A 27 6.32 3.75 -10.11
CA ARG A 27 7.31 4.56 -9.39
C ARG A 27 7.02 4.60 -7.90
N GLY A 28 5.76 4.83 -7.52
CA GLY A 28 5.34 4.89 -6.13
C GLY A 28 5.57 3.58 -5.38
N THR A 29 5.37 2.44 -6.05
CA THR A 29 5.71 1.11 -5.50
C THR A 29 7.20 1.01 -5.16
N VAL A 30 8.08 1.47 -6.05
CA VAL A 30 9.53 1.52 -5.80
C VAL A 30 9.87 2.50 -4.66
N CYS A 31 9.21 3.67 -4.63
CA CYS A 31 9.40 4.64 -3.54
C CYS A 31 9.03 4.04 -2.18
N THR A 32 7.91 3.34 -2.12
CA THR A 32 7.39 2.72 -0.89
C THR A 32 8.25 1.55 -0.42
N PHE A 33 8.54 0.59 -1.31
CA PHE A 33 9.17 -0.67 -0.91
C PHE A 33 10.69 -0.64 -0.91
N SER A 34 11.30 0.16 -1.79
CA SER A 34 12.75 0.29 -1.89
C SER A 34 13.31 1.59 -1.32
N GLY A 35 12.45 2.49 -0.83
CA GLY A 35 12.89 3.80 -0.36
C GLY A 35 13.66 4.60 -1.43
N TYR A 36 13.44 4.31 -2.71
CA TYR A 36 14.17 4.91 -3.83
C TYR A 36 13.35 6.00 -4.52
N LEU A 37 14.02 6.96 -5.13
CA LEU A 37 13.36 8.13 -5.73
C LEU A 37 12.50 7.76 -6.95
N GLY A 38 11.34 8.40 -7.07
CA GLY A 38 10.51 8.39 -8.25
C GLY A 38 11.09 9.30 -9.34
N LEU A 39 11.74 8.73 -10.34
CA LEU A 39 12.36 9.51 -11.41
C LEU A 39 11.28 10.11 -12.33
N PRO A 40 11.41 11.39 -12.76
CA PRO A 40 10.36 12.08 -13.53
C PRO A 40 10.04 11.42 -14.86
N THR A 41 11.04 10.94 -15.58
CA THR A 41 10.93 10.44 -16.96
C THR A 41 11.10 8.94 -17.12
N ALA A 42 11.53 8.23 -16.07
CA ALA A 42 11.81 6.80 -16.12
C ALA A 42 11.21 6.05 -14.93
N SER A 43 10.92 4.78 -15.12
CA SER A 43 10.57 3.87 -14.04
C SER A 43 11.69 2.84 -13.87
N VAL A 44 12.31 2.81 -12.71
CA VAL A 44 13.37 1.84 -12.40
C VAL A 44 12.80 0.41 -12.38
N MET A 45 11.54 0.25 -12.02
CA MET A 45 10.82 -1.04 -12.06
C MET A 45 10.90 -1.69 -13.45
N LYS A 46 10.86 -0.89 -14.52
CA LYS A 46 10.93 -1.36 -15.92
C LYS A 46 12.34 -1.72 -16.39
N ILE A 47 13.35 -1.59 -15.53
CA ILE A 47 14.75 -1.88 -15.83
C ILE A 47 15.24 -2.95 -14.84
N PRO A 48 14.97 -4.26 -15.10
CA PRO A 48 15.26 -5.34 -14.15
C PRO A 48 16.72 -5.39 -13.69
N ALA A 49 17.66 -5.06 -14.57
CA ALA A 49 19.09 -5.02 -14.24
C ALA A 49 19.42 -4.00 -13.12
N LYS A 50 18.56 -2.96 -12.95
CA LYS A 50 18.71 -1.95 -11.91
C LYS A 50 17.78 -2.21 -10.73
N SER A 51 16.51 -2.52 -10.99
CA SER A 51 15.53 -2.67 -9.91
C SER A 51 15.85 -3.83 -8.97
N ARG A 52 16.45 -4.92 -9.47
CA ARG A 52 16.87 -6.06 -8.65
C ARG A 52 18.03 -5.79 -7.68
N THR A 53 18.72 -4.66 -7.81
CA THR A 53 19.83 -4.28 -6.93
C THR A 53 19.40 -3.27 -5.86
N LEU A 54 18.14 -2.86 -5.86
CA LEU A 54 17.62 -1.96 -4.84
C LEU A 54 17.40 -2.72 -3.52
N PRO A 55 17.68 -2.09 -2.37
CA PRO A 55 17.22 -2.61 -1.10
C PRO A 55 15.69 -2.62 -1.08
N ALA A 56 15.09 -3.51 -0.29
CA ALA A 56 13.64 -3.52 -0.16
C ALA A 56 13.17 -3.97 1.23
N ILE A 57 12.02 -3.45 1.65
CA ILE A 57 11.38 -3.82 2.93
C ILE A 57 11.21 -5.34 3.02
N ALA A 58 10.66 -5.97 1.98
CA ALA A 58 10.39 -7.41 1.99
C ALA A 58 11.68 -8.24 2.09
N GLU A 59 12.78 -7.81 1.45
CA GLU A 59 14.09 -8.46 1.59
C GLU A 59 14.61 -8.36 3.03
N GLY A 60 14.54 -7.16 3.63
CA GLY A 60 14.97 -6.94 5.01
C GLY A 60 14.16 -7.79 6.00
N LEU A 61 12.83 -7.83 5.83
CA LEU A 61 11.93 -8.65 6.63
C LEU A 61 12.17 -10.15 6.42
N SER A 62 12.36 -10.60 5.17
CA SER A 62 12.65 -12.02 4.87
C SER A 62 13.95 -12.48 5.52
N LYS A 63 15.00 -11.66 5.51
CA LYS A 63 16.27 -11.94 6.22
C LYS A 63 16.08 -12.03 7.74
N ALA A 64 15.08 -11.33 8.28
CA ALA A 64 14.69 -11.40 9.68
C ALA A 64 13.68 -12.55 10.00
N GLY A 65 13.43 -13.44 9.05
CA GLY A 65 12.57 -14.62 9.22
C GLY A 65 11.09 -14.41 8.93
N TYR A 66 10.70 -13.25 8.41
CA TYR A 66 9.31 -13.01 8.02
C TYR A 66 8.95 -13.79 6.74
N LYS A 67 7.74 -14.33 6.70
CA LYS A 67 7.09 -14.73 5.44
C LYS A 67 6.55 -13.49 4.74
N THR A 68 6.83 -13.35 3.45
CA THR A 68 6.53 -12.12 2.69
C THR A 68 5.59 -12.41 1.53
N ASP A 69 4.41 -11.80 1.59
CA ASP A 69 3.34 -11.97 0.61
C ASP A 69 3.01 -10.62 -0.05
N PHE A 70 2.56 -10.67 -1.29
CA PHE A 70 2.01 -9.51 -1.99
C PHE A 70 0.67 -9.88 -2.64
N LEU A 71 -0.32 -9.01 -2.50
CA LEU A 71 -1.64 -9.14 -3.09
C LEU A 71 -1.95 -7.93 -3.98
N TYR A 72 -2.44 -8.20 -5.19
CA TYR A 72 -2.93 -7.19 -6.11
C TYR A 72 -4.07 -7.75 -6.97
N GLY A 73 -5.20 -7.07 -7.02
CA GLY A 73 -6.35 -7.48 -7.82
C GLY A 73 -6.16 -7.33 -9.34
N GLY A 74 -5.10 -6.69 -9.80
CA GLY A 74 -4.81 -6.43 -11.21
C GLY A 74 -3.77 -7.37 -11.82
N ASP A 75 -3.40 -7.09 -13.09
CA ASP A 75 -2.32 -7.82 -13.77
C ASP A 75 -0.95 -7.43 -13.20
N ILE A 76 -0.36 -8.35 -12.45
CA ILE A 76 0.94 -8.18 -11.81
C ILE A 76 2.12 -8.10 -12.82
N ASN A 77 1.91 -8.47 -14.10
CA ASN A 77 2.94 -8.34 -15.13
C ASN A 77 3.02 -6.89 -15.65
N PHE A 78 1.97 -6.10 -15.42
CA PHE A 78 1.95 -4.69 -15.83
C PHE A 78 3.18 -3.96 -15.28
N THR A 79 3.84 -3.18 -16.13
CA THR A 79 5.05 -2.40 -15.81
C THR A 79 6.23 -3.18 -15.22
N ASN A 80 6.24 -4.52 -15.38
CA ASN A 80 7.28 -5.42 -14.87
C ASN A 80 7.25 -5.58 -13.33
N MET A 81 6.08 -5.36 -12.71
CA MET A 81 5.89 -5.40 -11.27
C MET A 81 6.24 -6.79 -10.69
N LYS A 82 5.80 -7.88 -11.33
CA LYS A 82 6.10 -9.25 -10.89
C LYS A 82 7.61 -9.50 -10.74
N SER A 83 8.39 -9.11 -11.74
CA SER A 83 9.85 -9.27 -11.70
C SER A 83 10.48 -8.46 -10.56
N TYR A 84 10.03 -7.22 -10.36
CA TYR A 84 10.48 -6.37 -9.27
C TYR A 84 10.16 -7.00 -7.91
N LEU A 85 8.92 -7.39 -7.65
CA LEU A 85 8.49 -7.95 -6.37
C LEU A 85 9.26 -9.22 -6.01
N LEU A 86 9.42 -10.16 -6.96
CA LEU A 86 10.19 -11.38 -6.72
C LEU A 86 11.67 -11.07 -6.41
N SER A 87 12.27 -10.13 -7.15
CA SER A 87 13.67 -9.77 -6.94
C SER A 87 13.93 -8.97 -5.67
N THR A 88 12.90 -8.42 -5.06
CA THR A 88 12.96 -7.62 -3.83
C THR A 88 12.46 -8.35 -2.59
N GLY A 89 12.26 -9.68 -2.67
CA GLY A 89 12.09 -10.52 -1.50
C GLY A 89 10.65 -10.96 -1.19
N TYR A 90 9.67 -10.68 -2.05
CA TYR A 90 8.35 -11.27 -1.91
C TYR A 90 8.35 -12.73 -2.33
N GLN A 91 7.90 -13.62 -1.44
CA GLN A 91 7.92 -15.08 -1.61
C GLN A 91 6.65 -15.60 -2.27
N ARG A 92 5.50 -14.98 -1.99
CA ARG A 92 4.21 -15.35 -2.57
C ARG A 92 3.55 -14.10 -3.16
N LEU A 93 3.10 -14.26 -4.39
CA LEU A 93 2.38 -13.21 -5.12
C LEU A 93 0.98 -13.73 -5.46
N THR A 94 -0.03 -12.97 -5.12
CA THR A 94 -1.42 -13.19 -5.53
C THR A 94 -1.84 -12.07 -6.46
N ALA A 95 -2.38 -12.41 -7.62
CA ALA A 95 -2.79 -11.49 -8.68
C ALA A 95 -4.20 -11.79 -9.17
N ASN A 96 -4.70 -11.03 -10.13
CA ASN A 96 -6.02 -11.24 -10.72
C ASN A 96 -6.26 -12.69 -11.17
N THR A 97 -5.24 -13.37 -11.70
CA THR A 97 -5.32 -14.75 -12.18
C THR A 97 -5.58 -15.80 -11.11
N ASP A 98 -5.44 -15.45 -9.84
CA ASP A 98 -5.72 -16.31 -8.69
C ASP A 98 -7.20 -16.26 -8.26
N PHE A 99 -8.00 -15.41 -8.89
CA PHE A 99 -9.44 -15.26 -8.67
C PHE A 99 -10.25 -15.93 -9.79
N SER A 100 -11.53 -16.18 -9.55
CA SER A 100 -12.42 -16.74 -10.58
C SER A 100 -12.57 -15.78 -11.78
N LEU A 101 -12.91 -16.30 -12.95
CA LEU A 101 -13.11 -15.48 -14.15
C LEU A 101 -14.15 -14.38 -13.96
N ALA A 102 -15.22 -14.64 -13.20
CA ALA A 102 -16.23 -13.64 -12.88
C ALA A 102 -15.68 -12.52 -12.00
N GLU A 103 -14.81 -12.83 -11.04
CA GLU A 103 -14.16 -11.84 -10.18
C GLU A 103 -13.12 -11.01 -10.92
N GLN A 104 -12.35 -11.63 -11.84
CA GLN A 104 -11.33 -10.94 -12.65
C GLN A 104 -11.91 -9.82 -13.53
N THR A 105 -13.18 -9.90 -13.88
CA THR A 105 -13.88 -8.92 -14.73
C THR A 105 -14.76 -7.95 -13.95
N SER A 106 -14.66 -7.96 -12.62
CA SER A 106 -15.47 -7.08 -11.77
C SER A 106 -15.05 -5.61 -11.84
N ASN A 107 -13.84 -5.34 -12.32
CA ASN A 107 -13.31 -4.01 -12.60
C ASN A 107 -12.58 -4.00 -13.95
N ALA A 108 -12.45 -2.85 -14.59
CA ALA A 108 -11.74 -2.70 -15.87
C ALA A 108 -10.27 -3.16 -15.83
N TRP A 109 -9.64 -3.15 -14.65
CA TRP A 109 -8.25 -3.55 -14.44
C TRP A 109 -8.08 -4.88 -13.71
N GLY A 110 -9.20 -5.52 -13.30
CA GLY A 110 -9.14 -6.79 -12.58
C GLY A 110 -10.23 -6.95 -11.52
N VAL A 111 -9.83 -7.26 -10.31
CA VAL A 111 -10.70 -7.63 -9.19
C VAL A 111 -10.99 -6.41 -8.30
N ASN A 112 -12.26 -6.17 -7.99
CA ASN A 112 -12.67 -5.09 -7.10
C ASN A 112 -12.14 -5.22 -5.66
N ASP A 113 -12.04 -4.09 -4.98
CA ASP A 113 -11.47 -4.02 -3.62
C ASP A 113 -12.28 -4.79 -2.58
N ASP A 114 -13.59 -4.87 -2.67
CA ASP A 114 -14.40 -5.66 -1.74
C ASP A 114 -14.02 -7.15 -1.77
N ILE A 115 -13.76 -7.69 -2.96
CA ILE A 115 -13.36 -9.08 -3.16
C ILE A 115 -11.92 -9.30 -2.66
N THR A 116 -11.00 -8.39 -3.01
CA THR A 116 -9.58 -8.55 -2.61
C THR A 116 -9.38 -8.31 -1.11
N PHE A 117 -10.12 -7.41 -0.46
CA PHE A 117 -10.13 -7.27 0.99
C PHE A 117 -10.72 -8.48 1.70
N GLU A 118 -11.79 -9.09 1.15
CA GLU A 118 -12.36 -10.33 1.67
C GLU A 118 -11.35 -11.49 1.56
N TYR A 119 -10.70 -11.62 0.41
CA TYR A 119 -9.62 -12.59 0.21
C TYR A 119 -8.51 -12.42 1.25
N LEU A 120 -8.01 -11.19 1.40
CA LEU A 120 -6.96 -10.87 2.39
C LEU A 120 -7.39 -11.19 3.81
N TYR A 121 -8.62 -10.81 4.19
CA TYR A 121 -9.16 -11.13 5.51
C TYR A 121 -9.17 -12.64 5.77
N ASN A 122 -9.66 -13.43 4.81
CA ASN A 122 -9.72 -14.89 4.94
C ASN A 122 -8.32 -15.51 4.99
N GLN A 123 -7.37 -14.98 4.22
CA GLN A 123 -5.96 -15.40 4.27
C GLN A 123 -5.36 -15.15 5.65
N LEU A 124 -5.56 -13.97 6.23
CA LEU A 124 -5.02 -13.61 7.54
C LEU A 124 -5.69 -14.38 8.69
N ARG A 125 -7.01 -14.51 8.65
CA ARG A 125 -7.79 -15.24 9.66
C ARG A 125 -7.42 -16.73 9.70
N ASN A 126 -7.18 -17.33 8.54
CA ASN A 126 -6.92 -18.76 8.40
C ASN A 126 -5.43 -19.10 8.38
N ARG A 127 -4.56 -18.10 8.64
CA ARG A 127 -3.11 -18.32 8.63
C ARG A 127 -2.70 -19.31 9.71
N LYS A 128 -2.07 -20.41 9.27
CA LYS A 128 -1.57 -21.49 10.15
C LYS A 128 -0.04 -21.49 10.25
N GLU A 129 0.62 -20.67 9.46
CA GLU A 129 2.08 -20.58 9.41
C GLU A 129 2.59 -19.96 10.70
N GLU A 130 3.56 -20.60 11.35
CA GLU A 130 4.24 -20.07 12.52
C GLU A 130 5.25 -19.00 12.12
N GLY A 131 5.52 -18.07 13.03
CA GLY A 131 6.49 -16.99 12.86
C GLY A 131 5.90 -15.68 12.33
N PRO A 132 6.75 -14.64 12.20
CA PRO A 132 6.32 -13.34 11.75
C PRO A 132 6.03 -13.33 10.25
N TRP A 133 5.14 -12.44 9.84
CA TRP A 133 4.74 -12.30 8.44
C TRP A 133 4.53 -10.85 8.04
N HIS A 134 4.64 -10.61 6.76
CA HIS A 134 4.38 -9.33 6.10
C HIS A 134 3.54 -9.57 4.85
N THR A 135 2.46 -8.84 4.71
CA THR A 135 1.67 -8.83 3.48
C THR A 135 1.53 -7.41 3.00
N ALA A 136 2.02 -7.13 1.80
CA ALA A 136 1.70 -5.89 1.11
C ALA A 136 0.46 -6.11 0.23
N PHE A 137 -0.44 -5.14 0.22
CA PHE A 137 -1.66 -5.17 -0.56
C PHE A 137 -1.82 -3.86 -1.32
N LEU A 138 -1.95 -3.95 -2.64
CA LEU A 138 -2.25 -2.83 -3.51
C LEU A 138 -3.73 -2.87 -3.90
N THR A 139 -4.50 -1.86 -3.51
CA THR A 139 -5.91 -1.70 -3.91
C THR A 139 -6.03 -1.26 -5.35
N LEU A 140 -7.19 -1.46 -5.98
CA LEU A 140 -7.38 -1.22 -7.40
C LEU A 140 -8.57 -0.31 -7.74
N SER A 141 -9.64 -0.36 -6.94
CA SER A 141 -10.93 0.23 -7.32
C SER A 141 -10.94 1.76 -7.37
N SER A 142 -9.98 2.43 -6.71
CA SER A 142 -9.79 3.88 -6.81
C SER A 142 -8.98 4.33 -8.03
N HIS A 143 -8.79 3.45 -9.04
CA HIS A 143 -8.12 3.73 -10.31
C HIS A 143 -9.09 4.09 -11.43
N GLU A 144 -8.62 4.84 -12.45
CA GLU A 144 -9.41 5.10 -13.67
C GLU A 144 -9.87 3.76 -14.30
N PRO A 145 -11.09 3.63 -14.78
CA PRO A 145 -12.11 4.66 -15.06
C PRO A 145 -13.02 5.01 -13.85
N PHE A 146 -12.66 4.64 -12.62
CA PHE A 146 -13.39 4.91 -11.38
C PHE A 146 -14.80 4.29 -11.35
N GLU A 147 -14.94 3.13 -11.94
CA GLU A 147 -16.19 2.36 -11.99
C GLU A 147 -16.17 1.31 -10.88
N VAL A 148 -17.10 1.46 -9.95
CA VAL A 148 -17.22 0.61 -8.77
C VAL A 148 -18.68 0.23 -8.52
N PRO A 149 -18.97 -0.91 -7.89
CA PRO A 149 -20.33 -1.33 -7.54
C PRO A 149 -20.86 -0.55 -6.31
N TYR A 150 -20.83 0.77 -6.38
CA TYR A 150 -21.12 1.68 -5.27
C TYR A 150 -21.54 3.04 -5.83
N HIS A 151 -22.66 3.58 -5.35
CA HIS A 151 -23.26 4.80 -5.93
C HIS A 151 -23.81 5.68 -4.81
N ARG A 152 -22.90 6.23 -3.98
CA ARG A 152 -23.28 7.15 -2.89
C ARG A 152 -22.92 8.61 -3.19
N LEU A 153 -22.03 8.83 -4.13
CA LEU A 153 -21.61 10.17 -4.56
C LEU A 153 -21.80 10.29 -6.07
N GLU A 154 -22.21 11.47 -6.55
CA GLU A 154 -22.46 11.73 -7.97
C GLU A 154 -21.18 11.66 -8.82
N ASP A 155 -20.10 12.27 -8.33
CA ASP A 155 -18.81 12.26 -9.02
C ASP A 155 -18.11 10.90 -8.85
N LYS A 156 -17.76 10.29 -9.98
CA LYS A 156 -17.11 8.97 -10.04
C LYS A 156 -15.83 8.89 -9.23
N ILE A 157 -15.00 9.93 -9.22
CA ILE A 157 -13.70 9.93 -8.54
C ILE A 157 -13.89 9.85 -7.03
N PRO A 158 -14.55 10.80 -6.35
CA PRO A 158 -14.79 10.68 -4.92
C PRO A 158 -15.65 9.45 -4.57
N ASN A 159 -16.51 8.98 -5.46
CA ASN A 159 -17.31 7.77 -5.24
C ASN A 159 -16.43 6.51 -5.20
N ALA A 160 -15.48 6.37 -6.10
CA ALA A 160 -14.51 5.25 -6.10
C ALA A 160 -13.60 5.27 -4.85
N PHE A 161 -13.14 6.44 -4.44
CA PHE A 161 -12.38 6.60 -3.19
C PHE A 161 -13.23 6.26 -1.95
N ALA A 162 -14.51 6.66 -1.94
CA ALA A 162 -15.43 6.31 -0.84
C ALA A 162 -15.70 4.81 -0.77
N TYR A 163 -15.73 4.12 -1.90
CA TYR A 163 -15.85 2.67 -1.97
C TYR A 163 -14.63 1.96 -1.36
N THR A 164 -13.42 2.33 -1.77
CA THR A 164 -12.18 1.78 -1.18
C THR A 164 -12.09 2.07 0.32
N ASP A 165 -12.49 3.27 0.76
CA ASP A 165 -12.56 3.65 2.18
C ASP A 165 -13.52 2.76 2.97
N GLU A 166 -14.69 2.44 2.41
CA GLU A 166 -15.66 1.53 3.05
C GLU A 166 -15.10 0.11 3.15
N CYS A 167 -14.43 -0.39 2.09
CA CYS A 167 -13.77 -1.69 2.10
C CYS A 167 -12.69 -1.76 3.18
N LEU A 168 -11.83 -0.74 3.26
CA LEU A 168 -10.80 -0.61 4.29
C LEU A 168 -11.41 -0.58 5.70
N GLY A 169 -12.45 0.22 5.91
CA GLY A 169 -13.10 0.34 7.21
C GLY A 169 -13.66 -0.99 7.71
N LYS A 170 -14.41 -1.69 6.86
CA LYS A 170 -14.97 -3.01 7.16
C LYS A 170 -13.86 -4.04 7.44
N PHE A 171 -12.81 -4.04 6.64
CA PHE A 171 -11.67 -4.93 6.81
C PHE A 171 -10.99 -4.73 8.17
N VAL A 172 -10.65 -3.50 8.54
CA VAL A 172 -10.01 -3.19 9.83
C VAL A 172 -10.92 -3.53 11.00
N ASP A 173 -12.22 -3.20 10.92
CA ASP A 173 -13.16 -3.51 12.00
C ASP A 173 -13.30 -5.03 12.23
N ARG A 174 -13.23 -5.83 11.17
CA ARG A 174 -13.19 -7.30 11.27
C ARG A 174 -11.86 -7.82 11.81
N LEU A 175 -10.72 -7.24 11.40
CA LEU A 175 -9.40 -7.62 11.93
C LEU A 175 -9.29 -7.38 13.42
N LYS A 176 -9.88 -6.31 13.95
CA LYS A 176 -9.94 -6.01 15.38
C LYS A 176 -10.58 -7.13 16.21
N GLN A 177 -11.41 -7.97 15.59
CA GLN A 177 -12.06 -9.10 16.24
C GLN A 177 -11.20 -10.40 16.20
N THR A 178 -10.03 -10.35 15.58
CA THR A 178 -9.13 -11.51 15.47
C THR A 178 -8.02 -11.48 16.53
N PRO A 179 -7.55 -12.64 17.00
CA PRO A 179 -6.41 -12.70 17.93
C PRO A 179 -5.13 -12.05 17.36
N ALA A 180 -4.95 -12.09 16.03
CA ALA A 180 -3.80 -11.49 15.34
C ALA A 180 -3.71 -9.98 15.53
N TRP A 181 -4.84 -9.29 15.76
CA TRP A 181 -4.88 -7.84 15.92
C TRP A 181 -3.90 -7.33 16.97
N LYS A 182 -3.73 -8.05 18.07
CA LYS A 182 -2.89 -7.65 19.20
C LYS A 182 -1.46 -7.28 18.79
N ASP A 183 -0.88 -8.05 17.87
CA ASP A 183 0.51 -7.91 17.45
C ASP A 183 0.62 -7.37 16.01
N LEU A 184 -0.50 -6.96 15.41
CA LEU A 184 -0.58 -6.49 14.04
C LEU A 184 -0.23 -5.01 13.94
N LEU A 185 0.62 -4.66 12.98
CA LEU A 185 0.81 -3.32 12.45
C LEU A 185 0.22 -3.25 11.06
N VAL A 186 -0.76 -2.36 10.86
CA VAL A 186 -1.35 -2.04 9.55
C VAL A 186 -0.87 -0.66 9.12
N ILE A 187 -0.27 -0.57 7.94
CA ILE A 187 0.20 0.69 7.36
C ILE A 187 -0.64 0.99 6.13
N CYS A 188 -1.32 2.14 6.15
CA CYS A 188 -2.15 2.62 5.05
C CYS A 188 -1.53 3.87 4.43
N LEU A 189 -1.24 3.83 3.13
CA LEU A 189 -0.78 4.99 2.36
C LEU A 189 -1.15 4.79 0.88
N PRO A 190 -1.38 5.87 0.12
CA PRO A 190 -1.46 5.78 -1.33
C PRO A 190 -0.09 5.44 -1.95
N ASP A 191 -0.11 4.74 -3.09
CA ASP A 191 1.10 4.44 -3.86
C ASP A 191 1.71 5.69 -4.50
N HIS A 192 0.89 6.69 -4.83
CA HIS A 192 1.35 7.97 -5.37
C HIS A 192 0.38 9.11 -5.06
N GLY A 193 0.81 10.34 -5.39
CA GLY A 193 -0.03 11.52 -5.34
C GLY A 193 -1.09 11.51 -6.45
N PHE A 194 -2.23 12.14 -6.16
CA PHE A 194 -3.31 12.32 -7.11
C PHE A 194 -3.90 13.72 -6.94
N TYR A 195 -4.18 14.43 -8.04
CA TYR A 195 -4.78 15.74 -7.94
C TYR A 195 -6.26 15.72 -8.32
N TYR A 196 -7.05 16.15 -7.35
CA TYR A 196 -8.49 16.29 -7.47
C TYR A 196 -8.96 17.43 -6.53
N PRO A 197 -9.90 18.31 -6.94
CA PRO A 197 -10.39 18.43 -8.33
C PRO A 197 -9.24 18.72 -9.32
N ARG A 198 -9.43 18.39 -10.60
CA ARG A 198 -8.39 18.53 -11.65
C ARG A 198 -8.16 19.99 -12.06
N GLU A 199 -7.92 20.82 -11.07
CA GLU A 199 -7.65 22.25 -11.23
C GLU A 199 -6.19 22.55 -10.85
N GLY A 200 -5.46 23.19 -11.74
CA GLY A 200 -4.07 23.57 -11.54
C GLY A 200 -3.08 22.65 -12.26
N SER A 201 -1.84 22.60 -11.77
CA SER A 201 -0.74 21.85 -12.37
C SER A 201 -0.31 20.71 -11.44
N ASN A 202 0.02 19.55 -12.02
CA ASN A 202 0.62 18.44 -11.31
C ASN A 202 2.03 18.73 -10.77
N ALA A 203 2.61 19.90 -11.07
CA ALA A 203 3.83 20.38 -10.43
C ALA A 203 3.60 20.99 -9.04
N MET A 204 2.35 21.21 -8.63
CA MET A 204 2.05 21.79 -7.32
C MET A 204 2.28 20.78 -6.18
N PRO A 205 3.07 21.14 -5.15
CA PRO A 205 3.37 20.22 -4.02
C PRO A 205 2.13 19.63 -3.34
N ARG A 206 1.02 20.38 -3.28
CA ARG A 206 -0.24 19.91 -2.66
C ARG A 206 -0.78 18.61 -3.24
N PHE A 207 -0.49 18.30 -4.51
CA PHE A 207 -0.96 17.08 -5.16
C PHE A 207 -0.10 15.84 -4.85
N TYR A 208 1.04 16.04 -4.21
CA TYR A 208 1.87 14.98 -3.66
C TYR A 208 1.63 14.73 -2.18
N HIS A 209 0.84 15.60 -1.52
CA HIS A 209 0.49 15.41 -0.13
C HIS A 209 -0.43 14.20 0.00
N ILE A 210 0.03 13.17 0.70
CA ILE A 210 -0.66 11.90 0.88
C ILE A 210 -0.85 11.59 2.37
N PRO A 211 -1.94 10.94 2.75
CA PRO A 211 -2.09 10.45 4.12
C PRO A 211 -1.17 9.23 4.34
N LEU A 212 -0.59 9.14 5.54
CA LEU A 212 0.06 7.93 6.02
C LEU A 212 -0.46 7.63 7.43
N LEU A 213 -0.95 6.42 7.61
CA LEU A 213 -1.52 5.96 8.88
C LEU A 213 -0.92 4.61 9.28
N TRP A 214 -0.43 4.53 10.51
CA TRP A 214 -0.04 3.28 11.16
C TRP A 214 -1.04 2.96 12.27
N LEU A 215 -1.68 1.81 12.20
CA LEU A 215 -2.68 1.36 13.17
C LEU A 215 -2.50 -0.13 13.48
N GLY A 216 -3.22 -0.61 14.47
CA GLY A 216 -3.15 -2.01 14.91
C GLY A 216 -2.78 -2.14 16.38
N GLY A 217 -2.89 -3.33 16.92
CA GLY A 217 -2.58 -3.58 18.33
C GLY A 217 -1.10 -3.41 18.69
N ALA A 218 -0.20 -3.42 17.69
CA ALA A 218 1.22 -3.10 17.88
C ALA A 218 1.47 -1.60 18.12
N VAL A 219 0.51 -0.73 17.81
CA VAL A 219 0.62 0.72 18.07
C VAL A 219 0.33 0.99 19.55
N LYS A 220 1.32 1.49 20.29
CA LYS A 220 1.21 1.70 21.73
C LYS A 220 0.16 2.74 22.12
N GLN A 221 0.09 3.83 21.35
CA GLN A 221 -0.88 4.92 21.58
C GLN A 221 -1.11 5.71 20.29
N PRO A 222 -2.32 6.23 20.08
CA PRO A 222 -2.59 7.15 18.99
C PRO A 222 -1.76 8.42 19.14
N MET A 223 -1.25 8.93 18.01
CA MET A 223 -0.54 10.20 17.98
C MET A 223 -0.59 10.82 16.58
N GLN A 224 -0.39 12.13 16.53
CA GLN A 224 -0.19 12.85 15.29
C GLN A 224 1.29 13.23 15.14
N VAL A 225 1.83 13.01 13.95
CA VAL A 225 3.21 13.35 13.60
C VAL A 225 3.18 14.40 12.49
N ASP A 226 3.59 15.62 12.84
CA ASP A 226 3.57 16.77 11.92
C ASP A 226 4.92 16.99 11.21
N LYS A 227 5.92 16.18 11.50
CA LYS A 227 7.22 16.23 10.82
C LYS A 227 7.04 15.92 9.34
N ILE A 228 7.65 16.74 8.47
CA ILE A 228 7.65 16.51 7.03
C ILE A 228 8.42 15.22 6.73
N MET A 229 7.78 14.33 6.00
CA MET A 229 8.40 13.11 5.50
C MET A 229 8.05 12.86 4.04
N ASN A 230 8.85 12.06 3.39
CA ASN A 230 8.60 11.57 2.04
C ASN A 230 8.14 10.11 2.09
N GLN A 231 7.38 9.69 1.10
CA GLN A 231 6.98 8.29 0.93
C GLN A 231 8.18 7.32 0.98
N THR A 232 9.34 7.73 0.47
CA THR A 232 10.58 6.94 0.52
C THR A 232 11.08 6.70 1.95
N ASP A 233 10.75 7.56 2.90
CA ASP A 233 11.18 7.45 4.30
C ASP A 233 10.50 6.27 5.03
N LEU A 234 9.41 5.71 4.47
CA LEU A 234 8.71 4.58 5.06
C LEU A 234 9.64 3.38 5.28
N ALA A 235 10.51 3.07 4.32
CA ALA A 235 11.36 1.88 4.38
C ALA A 235 12.32 1.90 5.58
N ALA A 236 13.10 2.97 5.74
CA ALA A 236 14.02 3.11 6.87
C ALA A 236 13.28 3.24 8.20
N THR A 237 12.17 4.02 8.22
CA THR A 237 11.37 4.21 9.43
C THR A 237 10.78 2.88 9.91
N LEU A 238 10.16 2.09 9.02
CA LEU A 238 9.57 0.80 9.38
C LEU A 238 10.63 -0.17 9.90
N LEU A 239 11.71 -0.37 9.15
CA LEU A 239 12.77 -1.29 9.55
C LEU A 239 13.46 -0.83 10.83
N GLY A 240 13.69 0.47 11.00
CA GLY A 240 14.24 1.04 12.22
C GLY A 240 13.33 0.81 13.45
N GLN A 241 12.01 0.96 13.31
CA GLN A 241 11.05 0.66 14.39
C GLN A 241 11.03 -0.82 14.75
N LEU A 242 11.36 -1.70 13.82
CA LEU A 242 11.48 -3.15 14.05
C LEU A 242 12.89 -3.55 14.55
N GLY A 243 13.82 -2.59 14.70
CA GLY A 243 15.20 -2.87 15.09
C GLY A 243 16.01 -3.59 14.00
N LEU A 244 15.60 -3.46 12.74
CA LEU A 244 16.25 -4.12 11.61
C LEU A 244 17.18 -3.18 10.86
N GLU A 245 18.18 -3.76 10.17
CA GLU A 245 19.15 -3.03 9.35
C GLU A 245 18.46 -2.29 8.19
N HIS A 246 18.82 -1.01 8.00
CA HIS A 246 18.22 -0.15 6.99
C HIS A 246 19.20 0.86 6.36
N THR A 247 20.50 0.74 6.63
CA THR A 247 21.52 1.69 6.09
C THR A 247 21.67 1.62 4.56
N ALA A 248 21.26 0.50 3.95
CA ALA A 248 21.25 0.37 2.49
C ALA A 248 20.24 1.28 1.77
N PHE A 249 19.27 1.83 2.49
CA PHE A 249 18.22 2.69 1.92
C PHE A 249 18.68 4.15 1.83
N THR A 250 19.56 4.44 0.88
CA THR A 250 20.29 5.72 0.75
C THR A 250 19.38 6.97 0.68
N PHE A 251 18.15 6.84 0.14
CA PHE A 251 17.20 7.95 0.00
C PHE A 251 16.04 7.90 1.01
N SER A 252 16.12 7.01 1.97
CA SER A 252 15.12 6.83 3.03
C SER A 252 15.70 7.28 4.36
N ARG A 253 14.96 8.08 5.10
CA ARG A 253 15.37 8.59 6.43
C ARG A 253 14.53 7.91 7.51
N ASN A 254 15.13 7.69 8.66
CA ASN A 254 14.45 7.23 9.86
C ASN A 254 14.16 8.41 10.81
#